data_0216d873d7dde97134519b321f4f5bd7
#
_entry.id   0216d873d7dde97134519b321f4f5bd7
#
_cell.length_a   1.000
_cell.length_b   1.000
_cell.length_c   1.000
_cell.angle_alpha   90.00
_cell.angle_beta   90.00
_cell.angle_gamma   90.00
#
_symmetry.space_group_name_H-M   'P 1'
#
loop_
_entity.id
_entity.type
_entity.pdbx_description
1 polymer ?
#
loop_
_entity_poly.entity_id
_entity_poly.type
_entity_poly.pdbx_seq_one_letter_code
_entity_poly.pdbx_strand_id
1 'polypeptide(L)'
;MAISKVVYGGNTLIDLTGDTVVANKLLKGYKAHGADGELINGSCDFDANTQDATASAAEILFGKTAYNKGSKITGTMPNNGAVTGKISTKEGQYTIPQGYHDGSGKVSIDEVE
;
A
#
# COMPACT_ATOMS: atom_id res chain seq x y z
N MET A 1 -35.14 21.56 0.97
CA MET A 1 -35.21 20.63 -0.16
C MET A 1 -34.16 21.03 -1.20
N ALA A 2 -33.36 20.09 -1.63
CA ALA A 2 -32.38 20.34 -2.66
C ALA A 2 -33.01 20.19 -4.05
N ILE A 3 -32.38 20.84 -5.02
CA ILE A 3 -32.84 20.80 -6.41
C ILE A 3 -31.96 19.79 -7.17
N SER A 4 -32.60 18.79 -7.77
CA SER A 4 -31.91 17.77 -8.55
C SER A 4 -31.95 18.04 -10.05
N LYS A 5 -32.82 18.95 -10.50
CA LYS A 5 -33.00 19.23 -11.92
C LYS A 5 -33.55 20.63 -12.11
N VAL A 6 -33.07 21.34 -13.10
CA VAL A 6 -33.60 22.69 -13.47
C VAL A 6 -33.98 22.67 -14.93
N VAL A 7 -35.21 23.06 -15.23
CA VAL A 7 -35.74 23.12 -16.58
C VAL A 7 -36.28 24.52 -16.84
N TYR A 8 -35.98 25.07 -18.00
CA TYR A 8 -36.48 26.39 -18.40
C TYR A 8 -36.93 26.35 -19.87
N GLY A 9 -38.15 26.75 -20.11
CA GLY A 9 -38.67 26.84 -21.48
C GLY A 9 -38.66 25.50 -22.21
N GLY A 10 -38.85 24.39 -21.51
CA GLY A 10 -38.75 23.04 -22.08
C GLY A 10 -37.37 22.50 -22.25
N ASN A 11 -36.34 23.29 -21.87
CA ASN A 11 -34.95 22.86 -21.98
C ASN A 11 -34.38 22.53 -20.59
N THR A 12 -33.73 21.37 -20.46
CA THR A 12 -33.05 20.99 -19.24
C THR A 12 -31.75 21.76 -19.12
N LEU A 13 -31.60 22.54 -18.04
CA LEU A 13 -30.41 23.33 -17.78
C LEU A 13 -29.39 22.56 -16.94
N ILE A 14 -29.88 21.87 -15.92
CA ILE A 14 -29.06 21.03 -15.04
C ILE A 14 -29.89 19.81 -14.71
N ASP A 15 -29.27 18.64 -14.79
CA ASP A 15 -29.89 17.38 -14.41
C ASP A 15 -28.87 16.54 -13.64
N LEU A 16 -29.05 16.41 -12.34
CA LEU A 16 -28.17 15.65 -11.46
C LEU A 16 -28.67 14.23 -11.23
N THR A 17 -29.86 13.90 -11.76
CA THR A 17 -30.53 12.65 -11.41
C THR A 17 -29.80 11.37 -11.85
N GLY A 18 -28.85 11.52 -12.80
CA GLY A 18 -28.02 10.41 -13.23
C GLY A 18 -26.68 10.30 -12.50
N ASP A 19 -26.41 11.20 -11.57
CA ASP A 19 -25.11 11.19 -10.85
C ASP A 19 -25.09 10.07 -9.83
N THR A 20 -23.90 9.51 -9.61
CA THR A 20 -23.74 8.31 -8.80
C THR A 20 -22.83 8.51 -7.58
N VAL A 21 -22.37 9.74 -7.33
CA VAL A 21 -21.46 10.01 -6.22
C VAL A 21 -22.13 9.70 -4.88
N VAL A 22 -21.38 9.05 -3.99
CA VAL A 22 -21.78 8.81 -2.60
C VAL A 22 -20.62 9.20 -1.70
N ALA A 23 -20.92 9.45 -0.43
CA ALA A 23 -19.92 10.01 0.50
C ALA A 23 -18.66 9.15 0.59
N ASN A 24 -18.80 7.83 0.63
CA ASN A 24 -17.65 6.93 0.80
C ASN A 24 -16.82 6.74 -0.48
N LYS A 25 -17.22 7.36 -1.58
CA LYS A 25 -16.45 7.38 -2.83
C LYS A 25 -15.85 8.76 -3.11
N LEU A 26 -16.18 9.76 -2.29
CA LEU A 26 -15.67 11.11 -2.42
C LEU A 26 -14.63 11.32 -1.31
N LEU A 27 -13.47 11.85 -1.68
CA LEU A 27 -12.39 12.05 -0.72
C LEU A 27 -12.79 12.98 0.41
N LYS A 28 -12.38 12.63 1.61
CA LYS A 28 -12.58 13.46 2.79
C LYS A 28 -11.98 14.84 2.56
N GLY A 29 -12.74 15.87 2.88
CA GLY A 29 -12.33 17.25 2.64
C GLY A 29 -12.90 17.84 1.35
N TYR A 30 -13.50 16.99 0.50
CA TYR A 30 -14.15 17.44 -0.73
C TYR A 30 -15.66 17.32 -0.60
N LYS A 31 -16.36 18.14 -1.36
CA LYS A 31 -17.82 18.21 -1.35
C LYS A 31 -18.35 18.13 -2.77
N ALA A 32 -19.53 17.55 -2.91
CA ALA A 32 -20.21 17.47 -4.19
C ALA A 32 -21.71 17.44 -3.94
N HIS A 33 -22.52 17.60 -5.00
CA HIS A 33 -23.96 17.43 -4.92
C HIS A 33 -24.33 16.10 -5.56
N GLY A 34 -25.17 15.34 -4.89
CA GLY A 34 -25.59 14.03 -5.35
C GLY A 34 -26.80 14.10 -6.30
N ALA A 35 -27.31 12.92 -6.67
CA ALA A 35 -28.41 12.80 -7.62
C ALA A 35 -29.70 13.49 -7.15
N ASP A 36 -29.87 13.63 -5.84
CA ASP A 36 -31.04 14.31 -5.25
C ASP A 36 -30.79 15.81 -5.05
N GLY A 37 -29.62 16.34 -5.46
CA GLY A 37 -29.25 17.72 -5.27
C GLY A 37 -28.75 18.07 -3.89
N GLU A 38 -28.74 17.13 -2.94
CA GLU A 38 -28.22 17.38 -1.59
C GLU A 38 -26.70 17.43 -1.58
N LEU A 39 -26.16 18.26 -0.69
CA LEU A 39 -24.71 18.35 -0.51
C LEU A 39 -24.18 17.08 0.14
N ILE A 40 -23.13 16.51 -0.47
CA ILE A 40 -22.44 15.33 0.06
C ILE A 40 -21.05 15.78 0.52
N ASN A 41 -20.71 15.46 1.77
CA ASN A 41 -19.35 15.63 2.29
C ASN A 41 -18.63 14.30 2.14
N GLY A 42 -17.46 14.31 1.48
CA GLY A 42 -16.69 13.11 1.26
C GLY A 42 -16.22 12.49 2.58
N SER A 43 -16.23 11.17 2.62
CA SER A 43 -15.77 10.42 3.79
C SER A 43 -14.69 9.40 3.45
N CYS A 44 -14.28 9.30 2.19
CA CYS A 44 -13.22 8.38 1.78
C CYS A 44 -11.86 8.92 2.26
N ASP A 45 -11.16 8.17 3.07
CA ASP A 45 -9.90 8.60 3.66
C ASP A 45 -8.67 8.01 2.98
N PHE A 46 -8.83 7.46 1.77
CA PHE A 46 -7.70 6.91 1.02
C PHE A 46 -7.85 7.24 -0.48
N ASP A 47 -6.71 7.51 -1.14
CA ASP A 47 -6.66 7.71 -2.59
C ASP A 47 -6.68 6.37 -3.34
N ALA A 48 -6.12 5.34 -2.72
CA ALA A 48 -6.11 3.99 -3.28
C ALA A 48 -6.50 3.01 -2.19
N ASN A 49 -7.29 2.00 -2.54
CA ASN A 49 -7.69 0.98 -1.59
C ASN A 49 -6.60 -0.07 -1.48
N THR A 50 -5.87 -0.07 -0.37
CA THR A 50 -4.77 -1.00 -0.11
C THR A 50 -5.14 -2.08 0.91
N GLN A 51 -6.44 -2.31 1.12
CA GLN A 51 -6.89 -3.26 2.14
C GLN A 51 -6.54 -4.71 1.84
N ASP A 52 -6.25 -5.03 0.59
CA ASP A 52 -5.87 -6.38 0.19
C ASP A 52 -4.37 -6.64 0.25
N ALA A 53 -3.58 -5.67 0.71
CA ALA A 53 -2.14 -5.86 0.82
C ALA A 53 -1.80 -6.76 2.02
N THR A 54 -0.80 -7.61 1.84
CA THR A 54 -0.45 -8.63 2.84
C THR A 54 0.97 -8.52 3.40
N ALA A 55 1.78 -7.59 2.88
CA ALA A 55 3.17 -7.46 3.33
C ALA A 55 3.23 -6.97 4.78
N SER A 56 4.15 -7.53 5.55
CA SER A 56 4.44 -7.08 6.91
C SER A 56 5.78 -6.35 6.95
N ALA A 57 6.04 -5.61 8.04
CA ALA A 57 7.31 -4.90 8.20
C ALA A 57 8.51 -5.86 8.13
N ALA A 58 8.38 -7.07 8.66
CA ALA A 58 9.45 -8.06 8.65
C ALA A 58 9.77 -8.56 7.24
N GLU A 59 8.87 -8.37 6.29
CA GLU A 59 9.04 -8.80 4.91
C GLU A 59 9.52 -7.67 3.99
N ILE A 60 9.69 -6.47 4.54
CA ILE A 60 10.14 -5.30 3.80
C ILE A 60 11.53 -4.93 4.30
N LEU A 61 12.44 -4.67 3.36
CA LEU A 61 13.83 -4.36 3.69
C LEU A 61 13.93 -3.17 4.64
N PHE A 62 14.82 -3.28 5.63
CA PHE A 62 15.03 -2.24 6.63
C PHE A 62 15.19 -0.87 5.98
N GLY A 63 14.46 0.09 6.47
CA GLY A 63 14.49 1.46 5.99
C GLY A 63 13.66 1.73 4.75
N LYS A 64 13.16 0.69 4.07
CA LYS A 64 12.23 0.87 2.96
C LYS A 64 10.81 0.99 3.50
N THR A 65 9.98 1.68 2.75
CA THR A 65 8.60 1.91 3.18
C THR A 65 7.63 1.45 2.11
N ALA A 66 6.43 1.11 2.56
CA ALA A 66 5.34 0.71 1.68
C ALA A 66 4.02 1.10 2.33
N TYR A 67 2.96 1.08 1.57
CA TYR A 67 1.62 1.34 2.09
C TYR A 67 0.79 0.07 1.99
N ASN A 68 0.18 -0.31 3.09
CA ASN A 68 -0.85 -1.34 3.07
C ASN A 68 -1.93 -1.01 4.09
N LYS A 69 -3.15 -1.45 3.82
CA LYS A 69 -4.31 -1.24 4.69
C LYS A 69 -4.45 0.21 5.16
N GLY A 70 -4.13 1.14 4.24
CA GLY A 70 -4.26 2.57 4.48
C GLY A 70 -3.13 3.21 5.27
N SER A 71 -2.12 2.46 5.69
CA SER A 71 -1.05 2.99 6.54
C SER A 71 0.31 2.75 5.93
N LYS A 72 1.22 3.68 6.17
CA LYS A 72 2.62 3.53 5.78
C LYS A 72 3.32 2.61 6.77
N ILE A 73 4.00 1.60 6.24
CA ILE A 73 4.82 0.71 7.06
C ILE A 73 6.28 0.86 6.69
N THR A 74 7.15 0.73 7.69
CA THR A 74 8.60 0.81 7.51
C THR A 74 9.18 -0.58 7.72
N GLY A 75 9.99 -1.03 6.77
CA GLY A 75 10.57 -2.36 6.80
C GLY A 75 11.53 -2.55 7.94
N THR A 76 11.56 -3.78 8.44
CA THR A 76 12.47 -4.19 9.53
C THR A 76 13.33 -5.37 9.16
N MET A 77 13.20 -5.93 7.95
CA MET A 77 14.02 -7.07 7.54
C MET A 77 15.49 -6.63 7.44
N PRO A 78 16.39 -7.28 8.17
CA PRO A 78 17.80 -6.89 8.11
C PRO A 78 18.36 -6.97 6.70
N ASN A 79 19.20 -6.00 6.34
CA ASN A 79 19.89 -6.01 5.05
C ASN A 79 21.32 -6.51 5.29
N ASN A 80 21.56 -7.75 4.91
CA ASN A 80 22.86 -8.37 5.09
C ASN A 80 23.79 -8.18 3.88
N GLY A 81 23.23 -7.71 2.75
CA GLY A 81 24.03 -7.54 1.54
C GLY A 81 24.70 -8.84 1.12
N ALA A 82 26.01 -8.82 0.98
CA ALA A 82 26.81 -10.00 0.68
C ALA A 82 27.38 -10.54 1.98
N VAL A 83 27.01 -11.75 2.36
CA VAL A 83 27.55 -12.43 3.55
C VAL A 83 28.46 -13.55 3.10
N THR A 84 29.65 -13.58 3.69
CA THR A 84 30.62 -14.61 3.41
C THR A 84 30.78 -15.50 4.65
N GLY A 85 30.62 -16.79 4.47
CA GLY A 85 30.78 -17.77 5.53
C GLY A 85 31.88 -18.78 5.19
N LYS A 86 32.44 -19.36 6.22
CA LYS A 86 33.46 -20.41 6.06
C LYS A 86 33.16 -21.59 6.96
N ILE A 87 33.37 -22.77 6.43
CA ILE A 87 33.30 -24.02 7.19
C ILE A 87 34.71 -24.57 7.28
N SER A 88 35.23 -24.60 8.49
CA SER A 88 36.63 -24.92 8.71
C SER A 88 36.84 -26.29 9.40
N THR A 89 35.76 -27.01 9.69
CA THR A 89 35.83 -28.36 10.24
C THR A 89 34.98 -29.28 9.41
N LYS A 90 35.29 -30.57 9.46
CA LYS A 90 34.65 -31.58 8.62
C LYS A 90 33.14 -31.68 8.83
N GLU A 91 32.66 -31.38 10.05
CA GLU A 91 31.24 -31.42 10.37
C GLU A 91 30.71 -30.02 10.77
N GLY A 92 31.44 -28.99 10.36
CA GLY A 92 31.08 -27.64 10.69
C GLY A 92 29.86 -27.16 9.93
N GLN A 93 29.29 -26.09 10.45
CA GLN A 93 28.12 -25.45 9.85
C GLN A 93 28.34 -23.95 9.83
N TYR A 94 27.69 -23.31 8.91
CA TYR A 94 27.59 -21.84 8.89
C TYR A 94 26.11 -21.49 8.90
N THR A 95 25.68 -20.75 9.92
CA THR A 95 24.30 -20.30 10.02
C THR A 95 24.12 -19.03 9.22
N ILE A 96 23.26 -19.08 8.22
CA ILE A 96 22.97 -17.92 7.37
C ILE A 96 22.15 -16.92 8.19
N PRO A 97 22.61 -15.66 8.34
CA PRO A 97 21.85 -14.67 9.09
C PRO A 97 20.46 -14.42 8.49
N GLN A 98 19.50 -14.18 9.35
CA GLN A 98 18.14 -13.82 8.91
C GLN A 98 18.16 -12.48 8.20
N GLY A 99 17.44 -12.37 7.09
CA GLY A 99 17.25 -11.13 6.40
C GLY A 99 17.50 -11.23 4.91
N TYR A 100 17.67 -10.08 4.29
CA TYR A 100 17.91 -9.96 2.86
C TYR A 100 19.38 -10.27 2.54
N HIS A 101 19.58 -11.04 1.45
CA HIS A 101 20.88 -11.33 0.88
C HIS A 101 20.86 -10.99 -0.60
N ASP A 102 21.88 -10.33 -1.09
CA ASP A 102 21.93 -9.87 -2.49
C ASP A 102 22.34 -10.96 -3.48
N GLY A 103 22.64 -12.15 -2.99
CA GLY A 103 23.00 -13.28 -3.83
C GLY A 103 24.47 -13.36 -4.20
N SER A 104 25.27 -12.37 -3.82
CA SER A 104 26.71 -12.38 -4.14
C SER A 104 27.59 -12.97 -3.03
N GLY A 105 27.00 -13.26 -1.87
CA GLY A 105 27.70 -13.90 -0.78
C GLY A 105 28.01 -15.37 -1.10
N LYS A 106 29.00 -15.89 -0.42
CA LYS A 106 29.45 -17.27 -0.64
C LYS A 106 29.74 -17.94 0.69
N VAL A 107 29.41 -19.21 0.75
CA VAL A 107 29.88 -20.09 1.83
C VAL A 107 30.90 -21.03 1.20
N SER A 108 32.10 -21.05 1.76
CA SER A 108 33.17 -21.86 1.23
C SER A 108 33.74 -22.74 2.33
N ILE A 109 34.40 -23.81 1.90
CA ILE A 109 35.03 -24.75 2.79
C ILE A 109 36.53 -24.43 2.80
N ASP A 110 37.09 -24.20 3.98
CA ASP A 110 38.52 -24.14 4.15
C ASP A 110 39.12 -25.53 3.95
N GLU A 111 40.40 -25.57 3.74
CA GLU A 111 41.06 -26.86 3.61
C GLU A 111 40.86 -27.66 4.89
N VAL A 112 40.17 -28.82 4.74
CA VAL A 112 39.77 -29.65 5.86
C VAL A 112 40.42 -31.03 5.68
N GLU A 113 41.11 -31.46 6.70
CA GLU A 113 41.71 -32.80 6.71
C GLU A 113 40.82 -33.83 7.35
#